data_193c585ba107b94397c78f5f93db546f
#
_entry.id   193c585ba107b94397c78f5f93db546f
#
_cell.length_a   1.000
_cell.length_b   1.000
_cell.length_c   1.000
_cell.angle_alpha   90.00
_cell.angle_beta   90.00
_cell.angle_gamma   90.00
#
_symmetry.space_group_name_H-M   'P 1'
#
loop_
_entity.id
_entity.type
_entity.pdbx_description
1 polymer ?
#
loop_
_entity_poly.entity_id
_entity_poly.type
_entity_poly.pdbx_seq_one_letter_code
_entity_poly.pdbx_strand_id
1 'polypeptide(L)'
;GHIGNRSEILRHLATAHQFTVMGVDYRGYGKSEGQPNEKGLYQDGEAALLELAKMSGISKEEVVVLGRSLGGGVASHLAKHHQPKALVLESTFTTMPDVAQKIYPFLPVKMLMQNKYPSIDNIKDYRGPVLISHGDRDEIVPYALGQELLEAANEPKKFVTIRGGGHNDAYSANYARALQQFLSAL
;
A
#
# COMPACT_ATOMS: atom_id res chain seq x y z
N GLY A 1 -9.79 -2.89 -10.48
CA GLY A 1 -10.70 -3.18 -9.36
C GLY A 1 -11.36 -1.92 -8.87
N HIS A 2 -12.35 -2.08 -8.01
CA HIS A 2 -13.05 -0.98 -7.36
C HIS A 2 -13.28 -1.31 -5.87
N ILE A 3 -13.62 -0.31 -5.07
CA ILE A 3 -13.79 -0.43 -3.61
C ILE A 3 -14.81 -1.50 -3.20
N GLY A 4 -15.84 -1.74 -4.02
CA GLY A 4 -16.82 -2.80 -3.78
C GLY A 4 -16.20 -4.19 -3.64
N ASN A 5 -15.09 -4.46 -4.32
CA ASN A 5 -14.35 -5.73 -4.21
C ASN A 5 -13.56 -5.83 -2.89
N ARG A 6 -13.52 -4.77 -2.10
CA ARG A 6 -12.79 -4.67 -0.82
C ARG A 6 -13.70 -4.45 0.38
N SER A 7 -15.02 -4.41 0.16
CA SER A 7 -16.00 -4.10 1.22
C SER A 7 -15.91 -5.04 2.43
N GLU A 8 -15.63 -6.32 2.23
CA GLU A 8 -15.47 -7.28 3.33
C GLU A 8 -14.23 -7.00 4.16
N ILE A 9 -13.09 -6.70 3.51
CA ILE A 9 -11.84 -6.36 4.19
C ILE A 9 -12.01 -5.06 4.98
N LEU A 10 -12.62 -4.03 4.37
CA LEU A 10 -12.86 -2.75 5.05
C LEU A 10 -13.78 -2.92 6.26
N ARG A 11 -14.85 -3.72 6.11
CA ARG A 11 -15.76 -4.04 7.23
C ARG A 11 -15.03 -4.80 8.33
N HIS A 12 -14.21 -5.78 7.98
CA HIS A 12 -13.43 -6.55 8.95
C HIS A 12 -12.47 -5.63 9.72
N LEU A 13 -11.73 -4.77 9.05
CA LEU A 13 -10.85 -3.79 9.70
C LEU A 13 -11.62 -2.86 10.64
N ALA A 14 -12.77 -2.36 10.20
CA ALA A 14 -13.61 -1.48 11.01
C ALA A 14 -14.15 -2.18 12.26
N THR A 15 -14.66 -3.41 12.13
CA THR A 15 -15.30 -4.14 13.25
C THR A 15 -14.30 -4.81 14.19
N ALA A 16 -13.25 -5.43 13.66
CA ALA A 16 -12.25 -6.14 14.47
C ALA A 16 -11.36 -5.19 15.29
N HIS A 17 -11.14 -3.98 14.81
CA HIS A 17 -10.22 -3.01 15.43
C HIS A 17 -10.91 -1.76 15.95
N GLN A 18 -12.24 -1.63 15.78
CA GLN A 18 -13.02 -0.44 16.14
C GLN A 18 -12.48 0.86 15.51
N PHE A 19 -11.96 0.76 14.29
CA PHE A 19 -11.44 1.90 13.55
C PHE A 19 -12.49 2.52 12.64
N THR A 20 -12.41 3.83 12.45
CA THR A 20 -13.01 4.47 11.28
C THR A 20 -12.14 4.13 10.07
N VAL A 21 -12.73 3.50 9.05
CA VAL A 21 -12.00 3.05 7.86
C VAL A 21 -12.56 3.73 6.63
N MET A 22 -11.67 4.34 5.84
CA MET A 22 -12.00 4.94 4.55
C MET A 22 -11.31 4.16 3.45
N GLY A 23 -12.07 3.72 2.45
CA GLY A 23 -11.53 3.20 1.21
C GLY A 23 -11.67 4.21 0.09
N VAL A 24 -10.78 4.18 -0.89
CA VAL A 24 -10.71 5.16 -1.97
C VAL A 24 -10.73 4.45 -3.33
N ASP A 25 -11.63 4.87 -4.21
CA ASP A 25 -11.53 4.61 -5.64
C ASP A 25 -10.82 5.79 -6.29
N TYR A 26 -9.61 5.56 -6.78
CA TYR A 26 -8.84 6.59 -7.48
C TYR A 26 -9.53 7.02 -8.78
N ARG A 27 -9.17 8.21 -9.29
CA ARG A 27 -9.64 8.69 -10.59
C ARG A 27 -9.49 7.64 -11.68
N GLY A 28 -10.54 7.47 -12.49
CA GLY A 28 -10.60 6.47 -13.55
C GLY A 28 -10.84 5.03 -13.09
N TYR A 29 -11.02 4.79 -11.78
CA TYR A 29 -11.39 3.48 -11.23
C TYR A 29 -12.79 3.51 -10.61
N GLY A 30 -13.46 2.35 -10.62
CA GLY A 30 -14.79 2.20 -10.04
C GLY A 30 -15.81 3.15 -10.67
N LYS A 31 -16.36 4.06 -9.87
CA LYS A 31 -17.28 5.13 -10.29
C LYS A 31 -16.60 6.50 -10.37
N SER A 32 -15.31 6.58 -10.05
CA SER A 32 -14.56 7.83 -10.08
C SER A 32 -14.25 8.22 -11.53
N GLU A 33 -14.52 9.47 -11.87
CA GLU A 33 -14.26 10.05 -13.18
C GLU A 33 -12.76 10.34 -13.37
N GLY A 34 -12.37 10.75 -14.60
CA GLY A 34 -11.02 11.17 -14.95
C GLY A 34 -10.15 10.03 -15.46
N GLN A 35 -8.86 10.33 -15.66
CA GLN A 35 -7.86 9.38 -16.16
C GLN A 35 -6.77 9.15 -15.12
N PRO A 36 -6.42 7.87 -14.85
CA PRO A 36 -5.40 7.54 -13.86
C PRO A 36 -4.01 7.92 -14.37
N ASN A 37 -3.26 8.62 -13.54
CA ASN A 37 -1.84 8.89 -13.69
C ASN A 37 -1.20 9.03 -12.31
N GLU A 38 0.11 8.88 -12.22
CA GLU A 38 0.83 8.86 -10.95
C GLU A 38 0.53 10.09 -10.08
N LYS A 39 0.70 11.29 -10.64
CA LYS A 39 0.45 12.54 -9.91
C LYS A 39 -1.01 12.64 -9.43
N GLY A 40 -1.94 12.24 -10.29
CA GLY A 40 -3.35 12.27 -9.95
C GLY A 40 -3.70 11.31 -8.81
N LEU A 41 -3.16 10.09 -8.84
CA LEU A 41 -3.39 9.12 -7.77
C LEU A 41 -2.80 9.59 -6.44
N TYR A 42 -1.67 10.28 -6.44
CA TYR A 42 -1.11 10.91 -5.23
C TYR A 42 -2.05 11.97 -4.66
N GLN A 43 -2.59 12.85 -5.50
CA GLN A 43 -3.58 13.85 -5.09
C GLN A 43 -4.85 13.22 -4.51
N ASP A 44 -5.35 12.15 -5.13
CA ASP A 44 -6.53 11.42 -4.64
C ASP A 44 -6.27 10.79 -3.27
N GLY A 45 -5.11 10.18 -3.08
CA GLY A 45 -4.69 9.61 -1.80
C GLY A 45 -4.52 10.68 -0.71
N GLU A 46 -3.91 11.82 -1.05
CA GLU A 46 -3.76 12.95 -0.13
C GLU A 46 -5.11 13.53 0.30
N ALA A 47 -6.01 13.75 -0.65
CA ALA A 47 -7.36 14.23 -0.35
C ALA A 47 -8.11 13.27 0.59
N ALA A 48 -7.99 11.97 0.37
CA ALA A 48 -8.60 10.96 1.22
C ALA A 48 -8.00 10.93 2.63
N LEU A 49 -6.69 11.06 2.77
CA LEU A 49 -6.00 11.13 4.07
C LEU A 49 -6.49 12.33 4.87
N LEU A 50 -6.52 13.51 4.26
CA LEU A 50 -6.95 14.75 4.90
C LEU A 50 -8.44 14.72 5.26
N GLU A 51 -9.29 14.18 4.39
CA GLU A 51 -10.73 14.08 4.66
C GLU A 51 -11.01 13.07 5.79
N LEU A 52 -10.33 11.91 5.82
CA LEU A 52 -10.46 10.95 6.93
C LEU A 52 -10.05 11.58 8.27
N ALA A 53 -8.92 12.27 8.32
CA ALA A 53 -8.43 12.95 9.51
C ALA A 53 -9.45 13.98 10.00
N LYS A 54 -9.96 14.82 9.10
CA LYS A 54 -11.00 15.83 9.38
C LYS A 54 -12.29 15.20 9.90
N MET A 55 -12.82 14.16 9.22
CA MET A 55 -14.06 13.48 9.62
C MET A 55 -13.94 12.79 10.98
N SER A 56 -12.75 12.30 11.32
CA SER A 56 -12.48 11.60 12.57
C SER A 56 -12.05 12.55 13.70
N GLY A 57 -11.79 13.82 13.41
CA GLY A 57 -11.36 14.81 14.41
C GLY A 57 -9.95 14.56 14.95
N ILE A 58 -9.09 13.91 14.16
CA ILE A 58 -7.70 13.58 14.50
C ILE A 58 -6.73 14.27 13.54
N SER A 59 -5.44 14.29 13.87
CA SER A 59 -4.42 14.75 12.95
C SER A 59 -4.10 13.67 11.88
N LYS A 60 -3.56 14.07 10.74
CA LYS A 60 -3.17 13.12 9.68
C LYS A 60 -2.04 12.20 10.11
N GLU A 61 -1.23 12.62 11.06
CA GLU A 61 -0.14 11.85 11.69
C GLU A 61 -0.68 10.71 12.59
N GLU A 62 -1.96 10.77 12.98
CA GLU A 62 -2.62 9.71 13.75
C GLU A 62 -3.29 8.65 12.86
N VAL A 63 -3.36 8.89 11.55
CA VAL A 63 -3.95 7.95 10.59
C VAL A 63 -2.98 6.80 10.27
N VAL A 64 -3.50 5.58 10.17
CA VAL A 64 -2.79 4.44 9.59
C VAL A 64 -3.09 4.37 8.09
N VAL A 65 -2.06 4.35 7.27
CA VAL A 65 -2.21 4.25 5.81
C VAL A 65 -1.94 2.82 5.37
N LEU A 66 -2.90 2.23 4.65
CA LEU A 66 -2.77 0.91 4.05
C LEU A 66 -2.82 1.01 2.52
N GLY A 67 -1.82 0.46 1.86
CA GLY A 67 -1.76 0.41 0.40
C GLY A 67 -1.48 -0.99 -0.13
N ARG A 68 -2.28 -1.42 -1.13
CA ARG A 68 -2.11 -2.71 -1.78
C ARG A 68 -1.78 -2.55 -3.25
N SER A 69 -0.83 -3.34 -3.75
CA SER A 69 -0.41 -3.33 -5.16
C SER A 69 -0.11 -1.89 -5.61
N LEU A 70 -0.77 -1.35 -6.63
CA LEU A 70 -0.64 0.05 -7.05
C LEU A 70 -0.89 1.04 -5.91
N GLY A 71 -1.84 0.75 -5.02
CA GLY A 71 -2.10 1.56 -3.82
C GLY A 71 -0.92 1.63 -2.85
N GLY A 72 -0.01 0.66 -2.87
CA GLY A 72 1.24 0.70 -2.11
C GLY A 72 2.19 1.81 -2.59
N GLY A 73 2.21 2.07 -3.90
CA GLY A 73 2.93 3.22 -4.47
C GLY A 73 2.38 4.56 -3.97
N VAL A 74 1.05 4.68 -3.88
CA VAL A 74 0.41 5.88 -3.31
C VAL A 74 0.66 5.96 -1.81
N ALA A 75 0.49 4.87 -1.07
CA ALA A 75 0.68 4.82 0.38
C ALA A 75 2.12 5.19 0.78
N SER A 76 3.13 4.72 0.05
CA SER A 76 4.53 5.08 0.29
C SER A 76 4.81 6.58 0.03
N HIS A 77 4.15 7.16 -0.99
CA HIS A 77 4.21 8.60 -1.24
C HIS A 77 3.60 9.40 -0.07
N LEU A 78 2.42 9.00 0.40
CA LEU A 78 1.79 9.63 1.57
C LEU A 78 2.65 9.49 2.83
N ALA A 79 3.26 8.33 3.03
CA ALA A 79 4.14 8.07 4.17
C ALA A 79 5.33 9.04 4.19
N LYS A 80 5.98 9.26 3.05
CA LYS A 80 7.07 10.23 2.92
C LYS A 80 6.64 11.65 3.27
N HIS A 81 5.52 12.11 2.72
CA HIS A 81 5.14 13.53 2.78
C HIS A 81 4.30 13.89 4.01
N HIS A 82 3.61 12.95 4.63
CA HIS A 82 2.68 13.21 5.74
C HIS A 82 3.04 12.49 7.04
N GLN A 83 4.01 11.56 7.03
CA GLN A 83 4.46 10.82 8.21
C GLN A 83 3.28 10.26 9.05
N PRO A 84 2.37 9.46 8.48
CA PRO A 84 1.22 8.90 9.19
C PRO A 84 1.68 8.01 10.35
N LYS A 85 0.77 7.65 11.26
CA LYS A 85 1.05 6.85 12.45
C LYS A 85 1.72 5.51 12.13
N ALA A 86 1.25 4.84 11.07
CA ALA A 86 1.85 3.60 10.56
C ALA A 86 1.57 3.42 9.07
N LEU A 87 2.43 2.63 8.42
CA LEU A 87 2.32 2.25 7.02
C LEU A 87 2.17 0.73 6.90
N VAL A 88 1.11 0.30 6.22
CA VAL A 88 0.86 -1.11 5.89
C VAL A 88 0.91 -1.26 4.37
N LEU A 89 1.78 -2.14 3.88
CA LEU A 89 1.96 -2.41 2.46
C LEU A 89 1.66 -3.87 2.14
N GLU A 90 0.76 -4.12 1.19
CA GLU A 90 0.35 -5.46 0.79
C GLU A 90 0.64 -5.71 -0.68
N SER A 91 1.39 -6.79 -1.00
CA SER A 91 1.66 -7.24 -2.38
C SER A 91 2.04 -6.08 -3.31
N THR A 92 2.98 -5.24 -2.89
CA THR A 92 3.41 -4.04 -3.61
C THR A 92 4.88 -4.11 -4.03
N PHE A 93 5.38 -3.08 -4.66
CA PHE A 93 6.60 -3.08 -5.45
C PHE A 93 7.54 -1.92 -5.09
N THR A 94 8.81 -2.06 -5.47
CA THR A 94 9.85 -1.02 -5.38
C THR A 94 9.57 0.16 -6.30
N THR A 95 9.35 -0.14 -7.60
CA THR A 95 8.88 0.80 -8.61
C THR A 95 8.02 0.07 -9.64
N MET A 96 7.12 0.77 -10.32
CA MET A 96 6.35 0.16 -11.41
C MET A 96 7.24 -0.32 -12.58
N PRO A 97 8.31 0.40 -12.98
CA PRO A 97 9.27 -0.12 -13.94
C PRO A 97 9.96 -1.42 -13.51
N ASP A 98 10.19 -1.67 -12.22
CA ASP A 98 10.79 -2.93 -11.76
C ASP A 98 9.83 -4.11 -11.95
N VAL A 99 8.53 -3.90 -11.72
CA VAL A 99 7.51 -4.91 -12.06
C VAL A 99 7.51 -5.19 -13.55
N ALA A 100 7.44 -4.13 -14.38
CA ALA A 100 7.42 -4.27 -15.83
C ALA A 100 8.69 -4.93 -16.39
N GLN A 101 9.87 -4.65 -15.81
CA GLN A 101 11.15 -5.24 -16.23
C GLN A 101 11.19 -6.76 -15.98
N LYS A 102 10.52 -7.24 -14.92
CA LYS A 102 10.40 -8.69 -14.65
C LYS A 102 9.52 -9.40 -15.67
N ILE A 103 8.47 -8.71 -16.14
CA ILE A 103 7.54 -9.24 -17.15
C ILE A 103 8.14 -9.14 -18.56
N TYR A 104 8.86 -8.06 -18.83
CA TYR A 104 9.44 -7.74 -20.14
C TYR A 104 10.96 -7.50 -20.03
N PRO A 105 11.77 -8.54 -19.77
CA PRO A 105 13.20 -8.39 -19.45
C PRO A 105 14.03 -7.79 -20.60
N PHE A 106 13.56 -7.91 -21.82
CA PHE A 106 14.27 -7.43 -23.02
C PHE A 106 13.89 -6.01 -23.45
N LEU A 107 12.89 -5.39 -22.80
CA LEU A 107 12.46 -4.05 -23.13
C LEU A 107 13.06 -3.01 -22.15
N PRO A 108 13.47 -1.83 -22.64
CA PRO A 108 14.01 -0.77 -21.79
C PRO A 108 12.88 -0.03 -21.03
N VAL A 109 12.05 -0.77 -20.30
CA VAL A 109 10.82 -0.24 -19.66
C VAL A 109 11.11 0.88 -18.69
N LYS A 110 12.27 0.88 -18.04
CA LYS A 110 12.69 1.95 -17.10
C LYS A 110 12.81 3.32 -17.77
N MET A 111 13.15 3.34 -19.06
CA MET A 111 13.26 4.57 -19.86
C MET A 111 11.90 4.99 -20.44
N LEU A 112 11.05 4.04 -20.77
CA LEU A 112 9.79 4.28 -21.49
C LEU A 112 8.63 4.65 -20.56
N MET A 113 8.64 4.15 -19.33
CA MET A 113 7.53 4.37 -18.39
C MET A 113 7.59 5.75 -17.74
N GLN A 114 6.50 6.50 -17.86
CA GLN A 114 6.32 7.81 -17.22
C GLN A 114 5.87 7.68 -15.77
N ASN A 115 4.95 6.76 -15.49
CA ASN A 115 4.46 6.49 -14.13
C ASN A 115 5.40 5.50 -13.44
N LYS A 116 6.15 5.97 -12.47
CA LYS A 116 7.23 5.19 -11.82
C LYS A 116 6.85 4.66 -10.45
N TYR A 117 6.07 5.41 -9.67
CA TYR A 117 5.72 5.08 -8.28
C TYR A 117 6.94 4.64 -7.48
N PRO A 118 7.89 5.53 -7.12
CA PRO A 118 9.18 5.18 -6.53
C PRO A 118 9.02 4.83 -5.02
N SER A 119 8.33 3.72 -4.73
CA SER A 119 8.06 3.28 -3.36
C SER A 119 9.34 3.04 -2.58
N ILE A 120 10.38 2.50 -3.23
CA ILE A 120 11.69 2.23 -2.63
C ILE A 120 12.38 3.48 -2.11
N ASP A 121 12.22 4.61 -2.80
CA ASP A 121 12.82 5.88 -2.37
C ASP A 121 11.94 6.58 -1.33
N ASN A 122 10.63 6.48 -1.49
CA ASN A 122 9.68 7.07 -0.55
C ASN A 122 9.77 6.45 0.84
N ILE A 123 9.91 5.11 0.93
CA ILE A 123 9.92 4.39 2.21
C ILE A 123 11.16 4.71 3.06
N LYS A 124 12.27 5.08 2.45
CA LYS A 124 13.50 5.51 3.15
C LYS A 124 13.31 6.79 3.95
N ASP A 125 12.41 7.65 3.49
CA ASP A 125 12.12 8.95 4.13
C ASP A 125 11.01 8.84 5.19
N TYR A 126 10.31 7.71 5.28
CA TYR A 126 9.31 7.46 6.32
C TYR A 126 9.96 6.96 7.61
N ARG A 127 9.52 7.49 8.76
CA ARG A 127 10.13 7.23 10.08
C ARG A 127 9.23 6.42 11.03
N GLY A 128 7.97 6.24 10.66
CA GLY A 128 7.03 5.47 11.47
C GLY A 128 7.12 3.95 11.23
N PRO A 129 6.33 3.17 12.00
CA PRO A 129 6.28 1.73 11.89
C PRO A 129 5.79 1.25 10.52
N VAL A 130 6.43 0.19 9.99
CA VAL A 130 6.07 -0.41 8.70
C VAL A 130 5.73 -1.89 8.84
N LEU A 131 4.58 -2.29 8.32
CA LEU A 131 4.22 -3.70 8.11
C LEU A 131 4.13 -3.97 6.61
N ILE A 132 4.89 -4.94 6.12
CA ILE A 132 4.83 -5.39 4.72
C ILE A 132 4.35 -6.84 4.69
N SER A 133 3.39 -7.16 3.82
CA SER A 133 2.97 -8.52 3.54
C SER A 133 3.03 -8.83 2.06
N HIS A 134 3.43 -10.07 1.71
CA HIS A 134 3.53 -10.48 0.32
C HIS A 134 3.36 -11.99 0.17
N GLY A 135 2.66 -12.41 -0.87
CA GLY A 135 2.52 -13.81 -1.24
C GLY A 135 3.80 -14.33 -1.93
N ASP A 136 4.32 -15.48 -1.49
CA ASP A 136 5.56 -16.04 -2.07
C ASP A 136 5.36 -16.68 -3.46
N ARG A 137 4.09 -16.75 -3.94
CA ARG A 137 3.71 -17.16 -5.28
C ARG A 137 2.98 -16.06 -6.05
N ASP A 138 3.26 -14.79 -5.72
CA ASP A 138 2.69 -13.65 -6.44
C ASP A 138 3.23 -13.60 -7.87
N GLU A 139 2.34 -13.84 -8.85
CA GLU A 139 2.67 -13.88 -10.28
C GLU A 139 2.59 -12.50 -10.95
N ILE A 140 2.02 -11.49 -10.26
CA ILE A 140 1.84 -10.13 -10.78
C ILE A 140 2.94 -9.21 -10.29
N VAL A 141 3.18 -9.19 -8.98
CA VAL A 141 4.25 -8.42 -8.35
C VAL A 141 5.23 -9.38 -7.70
N PRO A 142 6.45 -9.53 -8.23
CA PRO A 142 7.43 -10.46 -7.70
C PRO A 142 7.70 -10.27 -6.20
N TYR A 143 7.65 -11.36 -5.45
CA TYR A 143 7.87 -11.42 -4.00
C TYR A 143 9.15 -10.69 -3.53
N ALA A 144 10.23 -10.80 -4.33
CA ALA A 144 11.50 -10.14 -4.05
C ALA A 144 11.37 -8.62 -3.92
N LEU A 145 10.45 -7.98 -4.67
CA LEU A 145 10.24 -6.53 -4.58
C LEU A 145 9.67 -6.10 -3.22
N GLY A 146 8.85 -6.96 -2.61
CA GLY A 146 8.39 -6.74 -1.23
C GLY A 146 9.51 -6.86 -0.20
N GLN A 147 10.44 -7.80 -0.41
CA GLN A 147 11.62 -7.96 0.45
C GLN A 147 12.58 -6.77 0.31
N GLU A 148 12.82 -6.29 -0.90
CA GLU A 148 13.64 -5.10 -1.16
C GLU A 148 13.04 -3.85 -0.48
N LEU A 149 11.71 -3.70 -0.48
CA LEU A 149 11.04 -2.63 0.26
C LEU A 149 11.27 -2.73 1.77
N LEU A 150 11.22 -3.95 2.33
CA LEU A 150 11.52 -4.13 3.75
C LEU A 150 12.96 -3.72 4.08
N GLU A 151 13.92 -4.13 3.27
CA GLU A 151 15.32 -3.78 3.45
C GLU A 151 15.52 -2.26 3.47
N ALA A 152 14.84 -1.54 2.57
CA ALA A 152 14.92 -0.09 2.45
C ALA A 152 14.17 0.68 3.56
N ALA A 153 13.18 0.07 4.21
CA ALA A 153 12.40 0.70 5.27
C ALA A 153 13.23 0.92 6.55
N ASN A 154 12.91 1.98 7.29
CA ASN A 154 13.47 2.23 8.62
C ASN A 154 12.79 1.34 9.67
N GLU A 155 13.47 1.14 10.82
CA GLU A 155 12.86 0.51 11.99
C GLU A 155 11.84 1.46 12.67
N PRO A 156 10.78 0.92 13.32
CA PRO A 156 10.46 -0.50 13.42
C PRO A 156 9.73 -1.02 12.16
N LYS A 157 10.12 -2.19 11.68
CA LYS A 157 9.56 -2.80 10.48
C LYS A 157 9.31 -4.30 10.66
N LYS A 158 8.30 -4.83 9.97
CA LYS A 158 7.96 -6.26 10.01
C LYS A 158 7.53 -6.75 8.63
N PHE A 159 7.95 -7.97 8.27
CA PHE A 159 7.53 -8.65 7.06
C PHE A 159 6.69 -9.89 7.37
N VAL A 160 5.63 -10.10 6.61
CA VAL A 160 4.78 -11.29 6.70
C VAL A 160 4.70 -11.97 5.34
N THR A 161 5.32 -13.14 5.23
CA THR A 161 5.17 -14.00 4.06
C THR A 161 3.84 -14.73 4.11
N ILE A 162 3.05 -14.61 3.06
CA ILE A 162 1.82 -15.38 2.86
C ILE A 162 2.22 -16.61 2.04
N ARG A 163 2.47 -17.72 2.73
CA ARG A 163 2.97 -18.95 2.11
C ARG A 163 1.96 -19.54 1.13
N GLY A 164 2.41 -19.83 -0.09
CA GLY A 164 1.59 -20.32 -1.18
C GLY A 164 0.61 -19.28 -1.75
N GLY A 165 0.63 -18.06 -1.22
CA GLY A 165 -0.27 -16.99 -1.63
C GLY A 165 0.17 -16.31 -2.93
N GLY A 166 -0.81 -16.08 -3.83
CA GLY A 166 -0.68 -15.26 -5.00
C GLY A 166 -0.99 -13.78 -4.73
N HIS A 167 -1.10 -13.00 -5.79
CA HIS A 167 -1.33 -11.55 -5.69
C HIS A 167 -2.60 -11.18 -4.94
N ASN A 168 -3.64 -11.97 -5.03
CA ASN A 168 -4.95 -11.69 -4.45
C ASN A 168 -5.23 -12.40 -3.11
N ASP A 169 -4.29 -13.20 -2.60
CA ASP A 169 -4.46 -14.02 -1.40
C ASP A 169 -3.94 -13.33 -0.12
N ALA A 170 -3.95 -12.00 -0.10
CA ALA A 170 -3.37 -11.19 0.97
C ALA A 170 -3.94 -11.48 2.38
N TYR A 171 -5.14 -12.06 2.49
CA TYR A 171 -5.83 -12.23 3.76
C TYR A 171 -5.74 -13.68 4.28
N SER A 172 -4.57 -14.06 4.77
CA SER A 172 -4.39 -15.32 5.52
C SER A 172 -4.61 -15.11 7.02
N ALA A 173 -4.95 -16.17 7.77
CA ALA A 173 -5.09 -16.11 9.22
C ALA A 173 -3.78 -15.64 9.91
N ASN A 174 -2.62 -15.99 9.34
CA ASN A 174 -1.32 -15.52 9.83
C ASN A 174 -1.15 -14.02 9.63
N TYR A 175 -1.51 -13.51 8.46
CA TYR A 175 -1.46 -12.07 8.20
C TYR A 175 -2.45 -11.30 9.07
N ALA A 176 -3.70 -11.77 9.20
CA ALA A 176 -4.70 -11.12 10.06
C ALA A 176 -4.20 -10.97 11.49
N ARG A 177 -3.58 -12.03 12.05
CA ARG A 177 -2.98 -12.00 13.40
C ARG A 177 -1.81 -11.01 13.47
N ALA A 178 -0.93 -11.02 12.48
CA ALA A 178 0.22 -10.11 12.45
C ALA A 178 -0.22 -8.65 12.32
N LEU A 179 -1.23 -8.36 11.50
CA LEU A 179 -1.83 -7.02 11.36
C LEU A 179 -2.45 -6.57 12.68
N GLN A 180 -3.23 -7.44 13.34
CA GLN A 180 -3.80 -7.14 14.65
C GLN A 180 -2.73 -6.79 15.69
N GLN A 181 -1.68 -7.60 15.79
CA GLN A 181 -0.55 -7.34 16.70
C GLN A 181 0.15 -6.02 16.39
N PHE A 182 0.35 -5.75 15.11
CA PHE A 182 0.97 -4.50 14.66
C PHE A 182 0.13 -3.29 15.03
N LEU A 183 -1.17 -3.31 14.73
CA LEU A 183 -2.09 -2.22 15.05
C LEU A 183 -2.28 -2.00 16.55
N SER A 184 -2.25 -3.08 17.35
CA SER A 184 -2.38 -2.98 18.82
C SER A 184 -1.12 -2.45 19.51
N ALA A 185 0.01 -2.39 18.81
CA ALA A 185 1.28 -1.86 19.33
C ALA A 185 1.50 -0.37 19.00
N LEU A 186 0.59 0.27 18.26
CA LEU A 186 0.63 1.69 17.88
C LEU A 186 0.07 2.59 18.97
#